data_5f899d0d33ff5577bc469f97161ca49b
#
_entry.id   5f899d0d33ff5577bc469f97161ca49b
#
_cell.length_a   1.000
_cell.length_b   1.000
_cell.length_c   1.000
_cell.angle_alpha   90.00
_cell.angle_beta   90.00
_cell.angle_gamma   90.00
#
_symmetry.space_group_name_H-M   'P 1'
#
loop_
_entity.id
_entity.type
_entity.pdbx_description
1 polymer ?
#
loop_
_entity_poly.entity_id
_entity_poly.type
_entity_poly.pdbx_seq_one_letter_code
_entity_poly.pdbx_strand_id
1 'polypeptide(L)'
;MRVVKGNSMEKKVTSAFGWKFFERISVQGTNFLVTLLLARLLTPSDYGTVSVVTIFIALATTFVQGGFNTALIQKKDVDGNDYLTILVFSEIVAAALYLVIFFTAPFIGNIYHTPELSSLLRVMAIVLFPGAFNAVQVAYVTRDLRFKVLTISSFVSALLAAAVGIGLAVAGFGAWALVIQQLVNQTATCFVTYCIVRWIPKGRFSVQSLRRLLPFGAKVFASNFIVALFLDIRSLLIGQIYSSEALGFFNRGKQFPQAVMELSLIHISEPTR
;
A
#
# COMPACT_ATOMS: atom_id res chain seq x y z
N MET A 1 30.28 -29.90 -8.88
CA MET A 1 30.06 -28.63 -8.17
C MET A 1 28.76 -27.82 -8.58
N ARG A 2 28.11 -28.13 -9.69
CA ARG A 2 26.84 -27.48 -10.13
C ARG A 2 25.56 -27.97 -9.43
N VAL A 3 25.51 -29.23 -9.00
CA VAL A 3 24.30 -29.84 -8.40
C VAL A 3 24.01 -29.33 -6.98
N VAL A 4 25.03 -28.99 -6.20
CA VAL A 4 24.85 -28.46 -4.82
C VAL A 4 24.28 -27.05 -4.78
N LYS A 5 24.52 -26.22 -5.80
CA LYS A 5 23.95 -24.87 -5.92
C LYS A 5 22.46 -24.87 -6.29
N GLY A 6 22.00 -25.86 -7.05
CA GLY A 6 20.58 -26.03 -7.43
C GLY A 6 19.71 -26.31 -6.20
N ASN A 7 20.10 -27.27 -5.37
CA ASN A 7 19.34 -27.69 -4.18
C ASN A 7 19.19 -26.59 -3.11
N SER A 8 20.15 -25.66 -3.00
CA SER A 8 20.08 -24.54 -2.05
C SER A 8 19.19 -23.41 -2.59
N MET A 9 19.12 -23.22 -3.89
CA MET A 9 18.27 -22.22 -4.52
C MET A 9 16.80 -22.67 -4.54
N GLU A 10 16.52 -23.95 -4.84
CA GLU A 10 15.19 -24.53 -4.75
C GLU A 10 14.61 -24.44 -3.34
N LYS A 11 15.40 -24.77 -2.30
CA LYS A 11 14.98 -24.63 -0.90
C LYS A 11 14.67 -23.17 -0.53
N LYS A 12 15.46 -22.20 -1.01
CA LYS A 12 15.18 -20.78 -0.80
C LYS A 12 13.91 -20.34 -1.49
N VAL A 13 13.67 -20.75 -2.71
CA VAL A 13 12.46 -20.43 -3.47
C VAL A 13 11.23 -21.04 -2.82
N THR A 14 11.28 -22.33 -2.45
CA THR A 14 10.16 -23.01 -1.78
C THR A 14 9.83 -22.38 -0.41
N SER A 15 10.89 -22.06 0.37
CA SER A 15 10.72 -21.35 1.64
C SER A 15 10.14 -19.93 1.43
N ALA A 16 10.57 -19.21 0.40
CA ALA A 16 10.07 -17.90 0.05
C ALA A 16 8.57 -17.94 -0.31
N PHE A 17 8.14 -18.96 -1.07
CA PHE A 17 6.72 -19.19 -1.38
C PHE A 17 5.90 -19.49 -0.12
N GLY A 18 6.40 -20.38 0.75
CA GLY A 18 5.71 -20.68 2.02
C GLY A 18 5.53 -19.45 2.91
N TRP A 19 6.55 -18.58 3.00
CA TRP A 19 6.45 -17.33 3.76
C TRP A 19 5.47 -16.33 3.13
N LYS A 20 5.44 -16.22 1.81
CA LYS A 20 4.46 -15.36 1.08
C LYS A 20 3.03 -15.85 1.27
N PHE A 21 2.79 -17.15 1.22
CA PHE A 21 1.48 -17.74 1.46
C PHE A 21 1.02 -17.50 2.90
N PHE A 22 1.89 -17.75 3.87
CA PHE A 22 1.61 -17.52 5.29
C PHE A 22 1.33 -16.02 5.57
N GLU A 23 2.10 -15.12 4.99
CA GLU A 23 1.87 -13.67 5.04
C GLU A 23 0.44 -13.34 4.61
N ARG A 24 0.06 -13.83 3.41
CA ARG A 24 -1.21 -13.49 2.81
C ARG A 24 -2.40 -13.99 3.65
N ILE A 25 -2.34 -15.21 4.14
CA ILE A 25 -3.39 -15.77 5.01
C ILE A 25 -3.44 -15.04 6.36
N SER A 26 -2.29 -14.81 6.99
CA SER A 26 -2.26 -14.17 8.32
C SER A 26 -2.72 -12.72 8.27
N VAL A 27 -2.24 -11.95 7.30
CA VAL A 27 -2.65 -10.55 7.13
C VAL A 27 -4.11 -10.45 6.71
N GLN A 28 -4.57 -11.29 5.76
CA GLN A 28 -5.96 -11.29 5.32
C GLN A 28 -6.92 -11.75 6.42
N GLY A 29 -6.55 -12.77 7.19
CA GLY A 29 -7.31 -13.22 8.36
C GLY A 29 -7.41 -12.13 9.42
N THR A 30 -6.31 -11.47 9.74
CA THR A 30 -6.31 -10.34 10.69
C THR A 30 -7.19 -9.19 10.17
N ASN A 31 -7.03 -8.79 8.92
CA ASN A 31 -7.83 -7.72 8.32
C ASN A 31 -9.33 -8.08 8.31
N PHE A 32 -9.68 -9.34 8.04
CA PHE A 32 -11.06 -9.79 8.07
C PHE A 32 -11.67 -9.68 9.48
N LEU A 33 -10.98 -10.17 10.51
CA LEU A 33 -11.43 -10.06 11.90
C LEU A 33 -11.57 -8.60 12.35
N VAL A 34 -10.59 -7.77 12.04
CA VAL A 34 -10.62 -6.33 12.34
C VAL A 34 -11.79 -5.66 11.61
N THR A 35 -12.01 -6.00 10.35
CA THR A 35 -13.12 -5.50 9.55
C THR A 35 -14.48 -5.84 10.18
N LEU A 36 -14.66 -7.08 10.68
CA LEU A 36 -15.89 -7.49 11.36
C LEU A 36 -16.12 -6.72 12.66
N LEU A 37 -15.07 -6.51 13.46
CA LEU A 37 -15.16 -5.76 14.71
C LEU A 37 -15.48 -4.29 14.44
N LEU A 38 -14.76 -3.65 13.52
CA LEU A 38 -15.00 -2.25 13.17
C LEU A 38 -16.37 -2.04 12.51
N ALA A 39 -16.88 -3.03 11.76
CA ALA A 39 -18.22 -2.93 11.16
C ALA A 39 -19.35 -2.88 12.19
N ARG A 40 -19.11 -3.35 13.42
CA ARG A 40 -20.08 -3.23 14.54
C ARG A 40 -19.95 -1.91 15.29
N LEU A 41 -18.81 -1.23 15.20
CA LEU A 41 -18.50 -0.03 15.97
C LEU A 41 -18.70 1.26 15.16
N LEU A 42 -18.56 1.18 13.83
CA LEU A 42 -18.56 2.32 12.92
C LEU A 42 -19.81 2.31 12.04
N THR A 43 -20.24 3.51 11.61
CA THR A 43 -21.40 3.70 10.75
C THR A 43 -21.05 3.46 9.27
N PRO A 44 -22.02 3.13 8.40
CA PRO A 44 -21.81 3.09 6.95
C PRO A 44 -21.28 4.39 6.37
N SER A 45 -21.69 5.53 6.94
CA SER A 45 -21.21 6.87 6.54
C SER A 45 -19.72 7.06 6.81
N ASP A 46 -19.19 6.57 7.96
CA ASP A 46 -17.75 6.60 8.27
C ASP A 46 -16.95 5.84 7.21
N TYR A 47 -17.42 4.65 6.84
CA TYR A 47 -16.80 3.85 5.78
C TYR A 47 -16.87 4.51 4.42
N GLY A 48 -17.98 5.16 4.09
CA GLY A 48 -18.14 5.91 2.85
C GLY A 48 -17.15 7.05 2.75
N THR A 49 -17.06 7.87 3.80
CA THR A 49 -16.13 9.00 3.89
C THR A 49 -14.68 8.54 3.74
N VAL A 50 -14.28 7.49 4.48
CA VAL A 50 -12.92 6.95 4.39
C VAL A 50 -12.66 6.30 3.04
N SER A 51 -13.68 5.72 2.40
CA SER A 51 -13.53 5.16 1.04
C SER A 51 -13.13 6.24 0.03
N VAL A 52 -13.75 7.42 0.09
CA VAL A 52 -13.34 8.55 -0.76
C VAL A 52 -11.90 8.93 -0.49
N VAL A 53 -11.52 9.12 0.79
CA VAL A 53 -10.13 9.41 1.19
C VAL A 53 -9.17 8.37 0.63
N THR A 54 -9.48 7.09 0.82
CA THR A 54 -8.61 5.97 0.41
C THR A 54 -8.39 5.94 -1.10
N ILE A 55 -9.40 6.27 -1.91
CA ILE A 55 -9.27 6.30 -3.38
C ILE A 55 -8.28 7.39 -3.81
N PHE A 56 -8.41 8.61 -3.28
CA PHE A 56 -7.46 9.69 -3.61
C PHE A 56 -6.04 9.34 -3.18
N ILE A 57 -5.88 8.74 -2.01
CA ILE A 57 -4.56 8.32 -1.52
C ILE A 57 -4.01 7.13 -2.32
N ALA A 58 -4.84 6.17 -2.75
CA ALA A 58 -4.42 5.05 -3.59
C ALA A 58 -3.90 5.54 -4.95
N LEU A 59 -4.60 6.49 -5.58
CA LEU A 59 -4.13 7.12 -6.81
C LEU A 59 -2.78 7.85 -6.58
N ALA A 60 -2.68 8.65 -5.51
CA ALA A 60 -1.42 9.33 -5.16
C ALA A 60 -0.28 8.34 -4.88
N THR A 61 -0.56 7.24 -4.16
CA THR A 61 0.42 6.18 -3.89
C THR A 61 0.92 5.53 -5.18
N THR A 62 0.03 5.33 -6.17
CA THR A 62 0.42 4.83 -7.48
C THR A 62 1.43 5.75 -8.18
N PHE A 63 1.28 7.07 -8.02
CA PHE A 63 2.28 8.04 -8.52
C PHE A 63 3.60 7.96 -7.76
N VAL A 64 3.57 7.90 -6.43
CA VAL A 64 4.76 7.86 -5.58
C VAL A 64 5.59 6.60 -5.84
N GLN A 65 4.92 5.46 -5.94
CA GLN A 65 5.59 4.19 -6.22
C GLN A 65 5.98 4.05 -7.69
N GLY A 66 5.24 4.66 -8.61
CA GLY A 66 5.53 4.93 -10.01
C GLY A 66 6.10 3.77 -10.84
N GLY A 67 5.90 2.51 -10.42
CA GLY A 67 6.55 1.38 -11.06
C GLY A 67 8.07 1.29 -10.83
N PHE A 68 8.66 2.25 -10.10
CA PHE A 68 10.10 2.28 -9.82
C PHE A 68 10.56 1.14 -8.93
N ASN A 69 9.69 0.69 -8.02
CA ASN A 69 9.92 -0.52 -7.24
C ASN A 69 10.16 -1.73 -8.15
N THR A 70 9.29 -1.93 -9.14
CA THR A 70 9.42 -2.99 -10.16
C THR A 70 10.68 -2.79 -11.01
N ALA A 71 11.01 -1.55 -11.37
CA ALA A 71 12.23 -1.23 -12.12
C ALA A 71 13.50 -1.60 -11.32
N LEU A 72 13.54 -1.29 -10.02
CA LEU A 72 14.63 -1.69 -9.14
C LEU A 72 14.74 -3.21 -9.01
N ILE A 73 13.62 -3.93 -8.92
CA ILE A 73 13.61 -5.39 -8.80
C ILE A 73 14.12 -6.06 -10.08
N GLN A 74 13.73 -5.57 -11.25
CA GLN A 74 14.04 -6.20 -12.53
C GLN A 74 15.41 -5.84 -13.11
N LYS A 75 15.99 -4.70 -12.73
CA LYS A 75 17.31 -4.29 -13.19
C LYS A 75 18.37 -5.28 -12.73
N LYS A 76 19.21 -5.80 -13.66
CA LYS A 76 20.26 -6.79 -13.35
C LYS A 76 21.30 -6.25 -12.36
N ASP A 77 21.88 -5.07 -12.64
CA ASP A 77 22.94 -4.45 -11.85
C ASP A 77 22.43 -3.16 -11.21
N VAL A 78 21.88 -3.29 -10.00
CA VAL A 78 21.42 -2.16 -9.18
C VAL A 78 22.50 -1.81 -8.18
N ASP A 79 22.86 -0.54 -8.14
CA ASP A 79 23.83 0.01 -7.18
C ASP A 79 23.14 0.87 -6.09
N GLY A 80 23.94 1.30 -5.10
CA GLY A 80 23.45 2.16 -4.02
C GLY A 80 22.90 3.51 -4.53
N ASN A 81 23.46 4.03 -5.63
CA ASN A 81 23.01 5.28 -6.22
C ASN A 81 21.61 5.13 -6.84
N ASP A 82 21.30 3.99 -7.46
CA ASP A 82 19.97 3.72 -8.00
C ASP A 82 18.90 3.74 -6.90
N TYR A 83 19.15 3.03 -5.77
CA TYR A 83 18.23 3.02 -4.64
C TYR A 83 18.03 4.41 -4.04
N LEU A 84 19.13 5.15 -3.80
CA LEU A 84 19.01 6.49 -3.25
C LEU A 84 18.31 7.44 -4.21
N THR A 85 18.63 7.37 -5.50
CA THR A 85 18.00 8.22 -6.52
C THR A 85 16.49 8.01 -6.59
N ILE A 86 16.04 6.75 -6.59
CA ILE A 86 14.61 6.44 -6.60
C ILE A 86 13.95 6.85 -5.28
N LEU A 87 14.60 6.65 -4.13
CA LEU A 87 14.07 7.12 -2.85
C LEU A 87 13.84 8.64 -2.87
N VAL A 88 14.87 9.40 -3.19
CA VAL A 88 14.78 10.88 -3.22
C VAL A 88 13.74 11.35 -4.23
N PHE A 89 13.70 10.74 -5.42
CA PHE A 89 12.68 11.05 -6.41
C PHE A 89 11.25 10.75 -5.90
N SER A 90 11.02 9.58 -5.30
CA SER A 90 9.72 9.21 -4.76
C SER A 90 9.29 10.10 -3.60
N GLU A 91 10.22 10.54 -2.74
CA GLU A 91 9.94 11.49 -1.65
C GLU A 91 9.58 12.89 -2.19
N ILE A 92 10.25 13.36 -3.25
CA ILE A 92 9.89 14.62 -3.91
C ILE A 92 8.49 14.53 -4.53
N VAL A 93 8.17 13.42 -5.19
CA VAL A 93 6.82 13.18 -5.74
C VAL A 93 5.79 13.11 -4.61
N ALA A 94 6.10 12.42 -3.50
CA ALA A 94 5.23 12.35 -2.32
C ALA A 94 4.96 13.75 -1.73
N ALA A 95 6.00 14.58 -1.60
CA ALA A 95 5.87 15.96 -1.12
C ALA A 95 5.01 16.82 -2.06
N ALA A 96 5.24 16.73 -3.36
CA ALA A 96 4.43 17.46 -4.35
C ALA A 96 2.95 17.05 -4.29
N LEU A 97 2.67 15.73 -4.24
CA LEU A 97 1.30 15.22 -4.15
C LEU A 97 0.65 15.55 -2.81
N TYR A 98 1.41 15.50 -1.71
CA TYR A 98 0.92 15.95 -0.40
C TYR A 98 0.45 17.40 -0.46
N LEU A 99 1.25 18.30 -1.05
CA LEU A 99 0.86 19.71 -1.22
C LEU A 99 -0.38 19.86 -2.10
N VAL A 100 -0.45 19.14 -3.22
CA VAL A 100 -1.64 19.15 -4.10
C VAL A 100 -2.87 18.70 -3.30
N ILE A 101 -2.81 17.58 -2.59
CA ILE A 101 -3.92 17.08 -1.78
C ILE A 101 -4.26 18.08 -0.66
N PHE A 102 -3.25 18.65 0.01
CA PHE A 102 -3.46 19.60 1.11
C PHE A 102 -4.28 20.82 0.68
N PHE A 103 -3.96 21.38 -0.50
CA PHE A 103 -4.66 22.55 -1.04
C PHE A 103 -5.99 22.21 -1.72
N THR A 104 -6.12 21.02 -2.30
CA THR A 104 -7.37 20.59 -2.96
C THR A 104 -8.36 19.95 -2.00
N ALA A 105 -7.94 19.51 -0.81
CA ALA A 105 -8.79 18.84 0.17
C ALA A 105 -10.06 19.63 0.54
N PRO A 106 -10.05 20.96 0.77
CA PRO A 106 -11.28 21.71 1.04
C PRO A 106 -12.25 21.69 -0.13
N PHE A 107 -11.75 21.75 -1.36
CA PHE A 107 -12.58 21.68 -2.56
C PHE A 107 -13.26 20.32 -2.70
N ILE A 108 -12.50 19.24 -2.45
CA ILE A 108 -13.03 17.87 -2.43
C ILE A 108 -14.09 17.70 -1.33
N GLY A 109 -13.82 18.22 -0.12
CA GLY A 109 -14.80 18.21 0.99
C GLY A 109 -16.11 18.89 0.65
N ASN A 110 -16.05 20.02 -0.07
CA ASN A 110 -17.22 20.74 -0.54
C ASN A 110 -18.01 19.95 -1.60
N ILE A 111 -17.34 19.32 -2.57
CA ILE A 111 -17.98 18.50 -3.61
C ILE A 111 -18.77 17.33 -3.00
N TYR A 112 -18.20 16.69 -1.97
CA TYR A 112 -18.84 15.56 -1.29
C TYR A 112 -19.77 15.99 -0.13
N HIS A 113 -19.97 17.27 0.08
CA HIS A 113 -20.78 17.84 1.18
C HIS A 113 -20.40 17.29 2.57
N THR A 114 -19.13 16.95 2.76
CA THR A 114 -18.58 16.37 3.99
C THR A 114 -17.36 17.18 4.43
N PRO A 115 -17.52 18.21 5.30
CA PRO A 115 -16.41 19.09 5.71
C PRO A 115 -15.24 18.32 6.37
N GLU A 116 -15.54 17.26 7.12
CA GLU A 116 -14.55 16.40 7.78
C GLU A 116 -13.59 15.73 6.80
N LEU A 117 -14.04 15.46 5.56
CA LEU A 117 -13.25 14.84 4.51
C LEU A 117 -11.94 15.60 4.23
N SER A 118 -11.96 16.93 4.34
CA SER A 118 -10.77 17.76 4.14
C SER A 118 -9.67 17.48 5.15
N SER A 119 -10.03 17.32 6.42
CA SER A 119 -9.09 17.03 7.50
C SER A 119 -8.56 15.60 7.39
N LEU A 120 -9.45 14.65 7.09
CA LEU A 120 -9.09 13.25 6.89
C LEU A 120 -8.13 13.06 5.72
N LEU A 121 -8.37 13.74 4.58
CA LEU A 121 -7.48 13.72 3.40
C LEU A 121 -6.09 14.24 3.73
N ARG A 122 -6.00 15.39 4.43
CA ARG A 122 -4.72 15.99 4.81
C ARG A 122 -3.89 15.08 5.71
N VAL A 123 -4.53 14.47 6.72
CA VAL A 123 -3.83 13.57 7.64
C VAL A 123 -3.47 12.26 6.95
N MET A 124 -4.37 11.70 6.15
CA MET A 124 -4.10 10.44 5.45
C MET A 124 -2.99 10.60 4.40
N ALA A 125 -2.86 11.77 3.76
CA ALA A 125 -1.83 12.03 2.78
C ALA A 125 -0.40 11.94 3.35
N ILE A 126 -0.22 12.03 4.67
CA ILE A 126 1.07 11.80 5.34
C ILE A 126 1.60 10.40 5.05
N VAL A 127 0.72 9.44 4.76
CA VAL A 127 1.08 8.04 4.44
C VAL A 127 1.99 7.93 3.20
N LEU A 128 1.99 8.93 2.33
CA LEU A 128 2.80 8.93 1.10
C LEU A 128 4.30 8.87 1.40
N PHE A 129 4.76 9.54 2.46
CA PHE A 129 6.18 9.55 2.85
C PHE A 129 6.67 8.17 3.33
N PRO A 130 6.11 7.56 4.39
CA PRO A 130 6.53 6.22 4.76
C PRO A 130 6.26 5.20 3.64
N GLY A 131 5.27 5.45 2.76
CA GLY A 131 5.00 4.65 1.58
C GLY A 131 6.14 4.68 0.56
N ALA A 132 6.70 5.86 0.26
CA ALA A 132 7.83 6.04 -0.64
C ALA A 132 9.08 5.31 -0.12
N PHE A 133 9.41 5.49 1.15
CA PHE A 133 10.55 4.83 1.77
C PHE A 133 10.37 3.30 1.80
N ASN A 134 9.19 2.82 2.21
CA ASN A 134 8.90 1.39 2.29
C ASN A 134 8.97 0.71 0.91
N ALA A 135 8.56 1.38 -0.18
CA ALA A 135 8.63 0.84 -1.54
C ALA A 135 10.07 0.47 -1.92
N VAL A 136 11.04 1.31 -1.56
CA VAL A 136 12.48 1.05 -1.82
C VAL A 136 13.01 -0.08 -0.94
N GLN A 137 12.59 -0.14 0.34
CA GLN A 137 12.94 -1.25 1.24
C GLN A 137 12.40 -2.59 0.71
N VAL A 138 11.14 -2.61 0.24
CA VAL A 138 10.50 -3.80 -0.34
C VAL A 138 11.26 -4.25 -1.59
N ALA A 139 11.69 -3.32 -2.46
CA ALA A 139 12.49 -3.66 -3.63
C ALA A 139 13.82 -4.33 -3.23
N TYR A 140 14.53 -3.78 -2.25
CA TYR A 140 15.77 -4.34 -1.72
C TYR A 140 15.58 -5.75 -1.16
N VAL A 141 14.60 -5.93 -0.27
CA VAL A 141 14.31 -7.21 0.40
C VAL A 141 13.84 -8.28 -0.59
N THR A 142 13.04 -7.88 -1.60
CA THR A 142 12.52 -8.78 -2.63
C THR A 142 13.61 -9.29 -3.55
N ARG A 143 14.60 -8.47 -3.90
CA ARG A 143 15.75 -8.92 -4.69
C ARG A 143 16.55 -10.02 -4.00
N ASP A 144 16.67 -9.93 -2.66
CA ASP A 144 17.36 -10.91 -1.85
C ASP A 144 16.48 -12.13 -1.49
N LEU A 145 15.24 -12.19 -1.98
CA LEU A 145 14.24 -13.23 -1.67
C LEU A 145 13.99 -13.38 -0.15
N ARG A 146 14.16 -12.31 0.63
CA ARG A 146 13.98 -12.30 2.09
C ARG A 146 12.53 -12.04 2.49
N PHE A 147 11.58 -12.77 1.91
CA PHE A 147 10.14 -12.56 2.13
C PHE A 147 9.70 -12.72 3.59
N LYS A 148 10.44 -13.50 4.40
CA LYS A 148 10.21 -13.59 5.85
C LYS A 148 10.17 -12.21 6.52
N VAL A 149 11.03 -11.28 6.07
CA VAL A 149 11.05 -9.90 6.61
C VAL A 149 9.74 -9.20 6.32
N LEU A 150 9.27 -9.27 5.07
CA LEU A 150 8.00 -8.65 4.66
C LEU A 150 6.81 -9.24 5.42
N THR A 151 6.79 -10.58 5.59
CA THR A 151 5.76 -11.28 6.37
C THR A 151 5.68 -10.77 7.80
N ILE A 152 6.81 -10.72 8.49
CA ILE A 152 6.86 -10.27 9.90
C ILE A 152 6.46 -8.81 9.99
N SER A 153 6.98 -7.94 9.11
CA SER A 153 6.65 -6.52 9.11
C SER A 153 5.16 -6.29 8.88
N SER A 154 4.56 -6.92 7.86
CA SER A 154 3.14 -6.78 7.54
C SER A 154 2.26 -7.30 8.68
N PHE A 155 2.60 -8.44 9.28
CA PHE A 155 1.80 -9.03 10.36
C PHE A 155 1.84 -8.19 11.64
N VAL A 156 3.04 -7.80 12.09
CA VAL A 156 3.20 -6.94 13.28
C VAL A 156 2.50 -5.60 13.09
N SER A 157 2.63 -5.00 11.91
CA SER A 157 2.00 -3.72 11.60
C SER A 157 0.47 -3.82 11.56
N ALA A 158 -0.06 -4.92 11.01
CA ALA A 158 -1.50 -5.17 10.99
C ALA A 158 -2.07 -5.31 12.41
N LEU A 159 -1.36 -6.00 13.32
CA LEU A 159 -1.77 -6.12 14.72
C LEU A 159 -1.73 -4.77 15.45
N LEU A 160 -0.66 -3.98 15.27
CA LEU A 160 -0.56 -2.65 15.86
C LEU A 160 -1.67 -1.72 15.35
N ALA A 161 -1.89 -1.72 14.03
CA ALA A 161 -2.94 -0.93 13.40
C ALA A 161 -4.33 -1.37 13.88
N ALA A 162 -4.56 -2.68 14.02
CA ALA A 162 -5.80 -3.22 14.55
C ALA A 162 -6.08 -2.73 15.98
N ALA A 163 -5.08 -2.81 16.86
CA ALA A 163 -5.22 -2.37 18.24
C ALA A 163 -5.55 -0.87 18.32
N VAL A 164 -4.85 -0.03 17.55
CA VAL A 164 -5.10 1.42 17.51
C VAL A 164 -6.46 1.73 16.89
N GLY A 165 -6.81 1.10 15.75
CA GLY A 165 -8.07 1.33 15.06
C GLY A 165 -9.28 0.93 15.89
N ILE A 166 -9.24 -0.24 16.54
CA ILE A 166 -10.31 -0.71 17.43
C ILE A 166 -10.41 0.21 18.66
N GLY A 167 -9.27 0.57 19.28
CA GLY A 167 -9.25 1.48 20.42
C GLY A 167 -9.90 2.82 20.12
N LEU A 168 -9.58 3.44 18.97
CA LEU A 168 -10.18 4.70 18.54
C LEU A 168 -11.65 4.55 18.16
N ALA A 169 -12.05 3.43 17.55
CA ALA A 169 -13.45 3.16 17.22
C ALA A 169 -14.30 3.01 18.47
N VAL A 170 -13.83 2.29 19.50
CA VAL A 170 -14.49 2.17 20.81
C VAL A 170 -14.58 3.52 21.52
N ALA A 171 -13.57 4.38 21.35
CA ALA A 171 -13.57 5.74 21.90
C ALA A 171 -14.47 6.71 21.12
N GLY A 172 -15.15 6.27 20.04
CA GLY A 172 -16.14 7.06 19.30
C GLY A 172 -15.55 8.02 18.26
N PHE A 173 -14.32 7.81 17.80
CA PHE A 173 -13.67 8.67 16.82
C PHE A 173 -14.18 8.50 15.36
N GLY A 174 -15.16 7.61 15.10
CA GLY A 174 -15.78 7.46 13.78
C GLY A 174 -14.77 7.21 12.66
N ALA A 175 -14.88 7.98 11.58
CA ALA A 175 -13.99 7.89 10.40
C ALA A 175 -12.49 8.04 10.72
N TRP A 176 -12.14 8.81 11.76
CA TRP A 176 -10.75 8.98 12.20
C TRP A 176 -10.09 7.67 12.63
N ALA A 177 -10.85 6.75 13.23
CA ALA A 177 -10.33 5.45 13.62
C ALA A 177 -9.74 4.68 12.42
N LEU A 178 -10.41 4.73 11.27
CA LEU A 178 -9.97 4.06 10.04
C LEU A 178 -8.76 4.77 9.41
N VAL A 179 -8.74 6.10 9.38
CA VAL A 179 -7.64 6.89 8.82
C VAL A 179 -6.36 6.69 9.64
N ILE A 180 -6.45 6.81 10.98
CA ILE A 180 -5.31 6.59 11.87
C ILE A 180 -4.84 5.13 11.81
N GLN A 181 -5.76 4.17 11.74
CA GLN A 181 -5.43 2.75 11.55
C GLN A 181 -4.56 2.54 10.31
N GLN A 182 -4.94 3.11 9.15
CA GLN A 182 -4.17 2.97 7.91
C GLN A 182 -2.82 3.68 7.99
N LEU A 183 -2.76 4.86 8.59
CA LEU A 183 -1.52 5.60 8.80
C LEU A 183 -0.56 4.82 9.70
N VAL A 184 -1.04 4.27 10.80
CA VAL A 184 -0.26 3.42 11.72
C VAL A 184 0.22 2.17 11.00
N ASN A 185 -0.64 1.50 10.22
CA ASN A 185 -0.26 0.30 9.47
C ASN A 185 0.92 0.56 8.53
N GLN A 186 0.83 1.61 7.71
CA GLN A 186 1.88 1.95 6.74
C GLN A 186 3.17 2.39 7.42
N THR A 187 3.07 3.24 8.44
CA THR A 187 4.22 3.75 9.19
C THR A 187 4.91 2.63 9.97
N ALA A 188 4.13 1.77 10.63
CA ALA A 188 4.65 0.61 11.35
C ALA A 188 5.31 -0.40 10.39
N THR A 189 4.74 -0.66 9.20
CA THR A 189 5.34 -1.53 8.20
C THR A 189 6.72 -1.01 7.78
N CYS A 190 6.81 0.28 7.48
CA CYS A 190 8.06 0.95 7.15
C CYS A 190 9.09 0.82 8.29
N PHE A 191 8.68 1.13 9.51
CA PHE A 191 9.54 1.12 10.70
C PHE A 191 10.00 -0.29 11.07
N VAL A 192 9.10 -1.27 11.11
CA VAL A 192 9.43 -2.67 11.45
C VAL A 192 10.36 -3.26 10.38
N THR A 193 10.08 -3.01 9.09
CA THR A 193 10.98 -3.42 8.00
C THR A 193 12.36 -2.82 8.20
N TYR A 194 12.47 -1.53 8.52
CA TYR A 194 13.74 -0.88 8.81
C TYR A 194 14.46 -1.51 10.00
N CYS A 195 13.78 -1.78 11.11
CA CYS A 195 14.37 -2.38 12.30
C CYS A 195 14.95 -3.78 12.05
N ILE A 196 14.30 -4.58 11.18
CA ILE A 196 14.74 -5.94 10.86
C ILE A 196 15.91 -5.90 9.86
N VAL A 197 15.80 -5.08 8.82
CA VAL A 197 16.79 -5.03 7.72
C VAL A 197 17.99 -4.17 8.10
N ARG A 198 17.77 -3.12 8.88
CA ARG A 198 18.77 -2.11 9.28
C ARG A 198 19.54 -1.55 8.09
N TRP A 199 18.85 -1.37 6.97
CA TRP A 199 19.43 -0.90 5.74
C TRP A 199 18.83 0.44 5.32
N ILE A 200 19.71 1.37 4.94
CA ILE A 200 19.37 2.65 4.33
C ILE A 200 20.14 2.74 3.02
N PRO A 201 19.53 3.21 1.94
CA PRO A 201 20.24 3.45 0.69
C PRO A 201 21.45 4.35 0.90
N LYS A 202 22.63 3.86 0.53
CA LYS A 202 23.88 4.65 0.58
C LYS A 202 24.31 4.91 -0.85
N GLY A 203 24.59 6.18 -1.15
CA GLY A 203 25.02 6.59 -2.50
C GLY A 203 24.88 8.10 -2.69
N ARG A 204 24.87 8.52 -3.95
CA ARG A 204 24.62 9.89 -4.36
C ARG A 204 23.46 9.93 -5.34
N PHE A 205 22.66 11.00 -5.31
CA PHE A 205 21.64 11.22 -6.30
C PHE A 205 22.27 11.32 -7.70
N SER A 206 21.77 10.52 -8.64
CA SER A 206 22.29 10.44 -10.00
C SER A 206 21.18 10.64 -11.02
N VAL A 207 21.24 11.76 -11.74
CA VAL A 207 20.31 12.01 -12.87
C VAL A 207 20.42 10.93 -13.93
N GLN A 208 21.61 10.33 -14.13
CA GLN A 208 21.82 9.24 -15.08
C GLN A 208 21.06 7.98 -14.65
N SER A 209 21.07 7.62 -13.35
CA SER A 209 20.26 6.53 -12.79
C SER A 209 18.78 6.79 -12.99
N LEU A 210 18.33 8.02 -12.72
CA LEU A 210 16.94 8.39 -12.93
C LEU A 210 16.52 8.25 -14.41
N ARG A 211 17.29 8.82 -15.35
CA ARG A 211 17.02 8.71 -16.79
C ARG A 211 16.98 7.27 -17.30
N ARG A 212 17.73 6.37 -16.68
CA ARG A 212 17.76 4.94 -17.03
C ARG A 212 16.55 4.20 -16.51
N LEU A 213 16.07 4.50 -15.30
CA LEU A 213 14.95 3.81 -14.66
C LEU A 213 13.58 4.41 -15.01
N LEU A 214 13.54 5.72 -15.31
CA LEU A 214 12.31 6.46 -15.58
C LEU A 214 11.47 5.87 -16.74
N PRO A 215 12.03 5.50 -17.91
CA PRO A 215 11.24 5.01 -19.04
C PRO A 215 10.51 3.71 -18.72
N PHE A 216 11.14 2.80 -17.97
CA PHE A 216 10.52 1.55 -17.54
C PHE A 216 9.49 1.81 -16.43
N GLY A 217 9.88 2.58 -15.41
CA GLY A 217 8.99 2.96 -14.30
C GLY A 217 7.72 3.68 -14.78
N ALA A 218 7.87 4.61 -15.74
CA ALA A 218 6.75 5.33 -16.33
C ALA A 218 5.76 4.44 -17.08
N LYS A 219 6.24 3.42 -17.80
CA LYS A 219 5.35 2.45 -18.48
C LYS A 219 4.56 1.61 -17.48
N VAL A 220 5.23 1.12 -16.44
CA VAL A 220 4.58 0.34 -15.37
C VAL A 220 3.60 1.24 -14.59
N PHE A 221 4.00 2.47 -14.30
CA PHE A 221 3.12 3.47 -13.70
C PHE A 221 1.86 3.71 -14.53
N ALA A 222 2.00 3.99 -15.83
CA ALA A 222 0.85 4.24 -16.71
C ALA A 222 -0.13 3.06 -16.72
N SER A 223 0.38 1.83 -16.81
CA SER A 223 -0.43 0.62 -16.73
C SER A 223 -1.19 0.52 -15.40
N ASN A 224 -0.48 0.67 -14.27
CA ASN A 224 -1.09 0.57 -12.94
C ASN A 224 -2.08 1.71 -12.68
N PHE A 225 -1.78 2.92 -13.15
CA PHE A 225 -2.64 4.08 -12.98
C PHE A 225 -3.96 3.93 -13.74
N ILE A 226 -3.90 3.45 -14.99
CA ILE A 226 -5.11 3.17 -15.77
C ILE A 226 -5.97 2.13 -15.07
N VAL A 227 -5.37 1.02 -14.61
CA VAL A 227 -6.10 -0.02 -13.88
C VAL A 227 -6.73 0.53 -12.59
N ALA A 228 -5.97 1.27 -11.78
CA ALA A 228 -6.48 1.88 -10.55
C ALA A 228 -7.64 2.83 -10.84
N LEU A 229 -7.50 3.71 -11.85
CA LEU A 229 -8.55 4.64 -12.24
C LEU A 229 -9.84 3.90 -12.63
N PHE A 230 -9.75 2.86 -13.46
CA PHE A 230 -10.92 2.08 -13.88
C PHE A 230 -11.60 1.32 -12.74
N LEU A 231 -10.83 0.83 -11.77
CA LEU A 231 -11.38 0.13 -10.61
C LEU A 231 -12.09 1.07 -9.63
N ASP A 232 -11.59 2.29 -9.48
CA ASP A 232 -12.03 3.22 -8.43
C ASP A 232 -13.02 4.28 -8.93
N ILE A 233 -13.08 4.55 -10.25
CA ILE A 233 -13.99 5.57 -10.82
C ILE A 233 -15.45 5.32 -10.45
N ARG A 234 -15.91 4.07 -10.40
CA ARG A 234 -17.26 3.71 -9.99
C ARG A 234 -17.54 4.11 -8.55
N SER A 235 -16.58 3.88 -7.66
CA SER A 235 -16.72 4.23 -6.25
C SER A 235 -16.77 5.73 -6.05
N LEU A 236 -15.95 6.51 -6.80
CA LEU A 236 -16.00 7.97 -6.77
C LEU A 236 -17.36 8.51 -7.23
N LEU A 237 -17.88 7.97 -8.33
CA LEU A 237 -19.19 8.38 -8.87
C LEU A 237 -20.34 8.04 -7.91
N ILE A 238 -20.32 6.85 -7.28
CA ILE A 238 -21.33 6.46 -6.29
C ILE A 238 -21.31 7.43 -5.10
N GLY A 239 -20.14 7.76 -4.58
CA GLY A 239 -20.01 8.69 -3.45
C GLY A 239 -20.47 10.10 -3.77
N GLN A 240 -20.30 10.55 -5.02
CA GLN A 240 -20.70 11.89 -5.45
C GLN A 240 -22.20 11.99 -5.82
N ILE A 241 -22.72 10.99 -6.56
CA ILE A 241 -24.08 11.03 -7.12
C ILE A 241 -25.13 10.62 -6.08
N TYR A 242 -24.80 9.64 -5.23
CA TYR A 242 -25.76 9.10 -4.25
C TYR A 242 -25.48 9.64 -2.84
N SER A 243 -24.54 9.00 -2.12
CA SER A 243 -24.14 9.42 -0.77
C SER A 243 -22.90 8.66 -0.29
N SER A 244 -22.25 9.19 0.76
CA SER A 244 -21.18 8.47 1.47
C SER A 244 -21.68 7.15 2.07
N GLU A 245 -22.93 7.09 2.52
CA GLU A 245 -23.54 5.88 3.05
C GLU A 245 -23.69 4.79 1.98
N ALA A 246 -24.23 5.14 0.80
CA ALA A 246 -24.35 4.24 -0.35
C ALA A 246 -22.98 3.72 -0.79
N LEU A 247 -21.95 4.56 -0.81
CA LEU A 247 -20.57 4.17 -1.08
C LEU A 247 -20.03 3.21 -0.02
N GLY A 248 -20.34 3.43 1.24
CA GLY A 248 -19.99 2.54 2.35
C GLY A 248 -20.53 1.14 2.15
N PHE A 249 -21.82 1.00 1.85
CA PHE A 249 -22.45 -0.28 1.55
C PHE A 249 -21.87 -0.94 0.30
N PHE A 250 -21.66 -0.18 -0.77
CA PHE A 250 -21.07 -0.69 -2.01
C PHE A 250 -19.67 -1.28 -1.78
N ASN A 251 -18.80 -0.54 -1.10
CA ASN A 251 -17.43 -0.99 -0.85
C ASN A 251 -17.38 -2.18 0.12
N ARG A 252 -18.28 -2.22 1.09
CA ARG A 252 -18.42 -3.40 1.96
C ARG A 252 -18.87 -4.63 1.21
N GLY A 253 -19.88 -4.51 0.35
CA GLY A 253 -20.34 -5.61 -0.50
C GLY A 253 -19.26 -6.13 -1.44
N LYS A 254 -18.38 -5.25 -1.96
CA LYS A 254 -17.26 -5.59 -2.84
C LYS A 254 -16.11 -6.33 -2.11
N GLN A 255 -15.92 -6.09 -0.82
CA GLN A 255 -14.82 -6.66 -0.03
C GLN A 255 -14.85 -8.19 0.04
N PHE A 256 -16.03 -8.79 0.16
CA PHE A 256 -16.20 -10.24 0.26
C PHE A 256 -15.81 -11.00 -1.02
N PRO A 257 -16.35 -10.66 -2.20
CA PRO A 257 -15.92 -11.26 -3.46
C PRO A 257 -14.44 -11.04 -3.76
N GLN A 258 -13.88 -9.86 -3.43
CA GLN A 258 -12.46 -9.58 -3.64
C GLN A 258 -11.56 -10.47 -2.80
N ALA A 259 -11.88 -10.69 -1.53
CA ALA A 259 -11.12 -11.58 -0.67
C ALA A 259 -11.08 -13.03 -1.21
N VAL A 260 -12.21 -13.51 -1.73
CA VAL A 260 -12.31 -14.85 -2.36
C VAL A 260 -11.51 -14.90 -3.66
N MET A 261 -11.61 -13.87 -4.51
CA MET A 261 -10.86 -13.79 -5.77
C MET A 261 -9.34 -13.74 -5.55
N GLU A 262 -8.87 -13.00 -4.55
CA GLU A 262 -7.45 -12.96 -4.22
C GLU A 262 -6.89 -14.30 -3.73
N LEU A 263 -7.68 -15.08 -3.02
CA LEU A 263 -7.33 -16.45 -2.63
C LEU A 263 -7.32 -17.40 -3.83
N SER A 264 -8.28 -17.25 -4.76
CA SER A 264 -8.38 -18.08 -5.96
C SER A 264 -7.25 -17.84 -6.96
N LEU A 265 -6.79 -16.59 -7.12
CA LEU A 265 -5.66 -16.25 -7.99
C LEU A 265 -4.35 -16.95 -7.60
N ILE A 266 -4.21 -17.38 -6.33
CA ILE A 266 -3.05 -18.17 -5.87
C ILE A 266 -3.06 -19.56 -6.53
N HIS A 267 -4.24 -20.17 -6.72
CA HIS A 267 -4.36 -21.49 -7.35
C HIS A 267 -4.16 -21.45 -8.87
N ILE A 268 -4.52 -20.32 -9.53
CA ILE A 268 -4.40 -20.17 -10.99
C ILE A 268 -2.96 -19.86 -11.41
N SER A 269 -2.15 -19.27 -10.53
CA SER A 269 -0.75 -18.95 -10.82
C SER A 269 0.22 -20.14 -10.62
N GLU A 270 -0.25 -21.30 -10.14
CA GLU A 270 0.54 -22.53 -10.19
C GLU A 270 0.54 -23.07 -11.64
N PRO A 271 1.70 -23.08 -12.34
CA PRO A 271 1.78 -23.78 -13.61
C PRO A 271 1.55 -25.25 -13.33
N THR A 272 0.41 -25.78 -13.79
CA THR A 272 0.21 -27.22 -13.88
C THR A 272 1.38 -27.81 -14.67
N ARG A 273 2.27 -28.49 -13.96
CA ARG A 273 3.26 -29.41 -14.55
C ARG A 273 2.56 -30.66 -15.03
#